data_cb51f406c64e5309311bfd1eae17c32c
#
_entry.id   cb51f406c64e5309311bfd1eae17c32c
#
_cell.length_a   1.000
_cell.length_b   1.000
_cell.length_c   1.000
_cell.angle_alpha   90.00
_cell.angle_beta   90.00
_cell.angle_gamma   90.00
#
_symmetry.space_group_name_H-M   'P 1'
#
loop_
_entity.id
_entity.type
_entity.pdbx_description
1 polymer ?
#
loop_
_entity_poly.entity_id
_entity_poly.type
_entity_poly.pdbx_seq_one_letter_code
_entity_poly.pdbx_strand_id
1 'polypeptide(L)'
;IKADIRGNFPITKFLTYRLRTFYGISFNAVDDFYQYHLGGIFEQNLVNFVKFNGYEFGEASNNNVFTVGNDFQFNFMKNYYVTASLSVGNLFDNFNDANFIKINYSSFGITAGYDSPFGQIKINYSNAFKDKPGIIAVVLGHWF
;
A
#
# COMPACT_ATOMS: atom_id res chain seq x y z
N ILE A 1 14.01 -13.15 -1.52
CA ILE A 1 13.43 -13.24 -0.16
C ILE A 1 12.33 -12.21 -0.05
N LYS A 2 11.20 -12.59 0.59
CA LYS A 2 10.08 -11.70 0.89
C LYS A 2 9.69 -11.81 2.35
N ALA A 3 9.32 -10.67 2.95
CA ALA A 3 8.65 -10.60 4.24
C ALA A 3 7.48 -9.60 4.16
N ASP A 4 6.28 -10.01 4.52
CA ASP A 4 5.09 -9.16 4.65
C ASP A 4 4.60 -9.28 6.10
N ILE A 5 4.81 -8.25 6.87
CA ILE A 5 4.46 -8.19 8.28
C ILE A 5 3.26 -7.26 8.43
N ARG A 6 2.19 -7.76 9.02
CA ARG A 6 0.94 -7.01 9.22
C ARG A 6 0.53 -7.04 10.68
N GLY A 7 0.25 -5.89 11.24
CA GLY A 7 -0.28 -5.72 12.58
C GLY A 7 -1.59 -4.97 12.57
N ASN A 8 -2.59 -5.44 13.33
CA ASN A 8 -3.86 -4.74 13.53
C ASN A 8 -4.02 -4.49 15.03
N PHE A 9 -4.08 -3.23 15.40
CA PHE A 9 -4.12 -2.78 16.80
C PHE A 9 -5.42 -2.01 17.04
N PRO A 10 -6.46 -2.60 17.66
CA PRO A 10 -7.65 -1.88 18.07
C PRO A 10 -7.29 -0.93 19.21
N ILE A 11 -7.31 0.38 18.93
CA ILE A 11 -7.01 1.43 19.92
C ILE A 11 -8.27 1.70 20.75
N THR A 12 -9.43 1.77 20.09
CA THR A 12 -10.75 1.92 20.71
C THR A 12 -11.78 1.05 19.99
N LYS A 13 -13.04 1.05 20.47
CA LYS A 13 -14.15 0.36 19.78
C LYS A 13 -14.41 0.89 18.36
N PHE A 14 -13.96 2.11 18.07
CA PHE A 14 -14.21 2.79 16.81
C PHE A 14 -12.94 3.02 15.99
N LEU A 15 -11.74 2.94 16.59
CA LEU A 15 -10.49 3.25 15.95
C LEU A 15 -9.55 2.04 15.97
N THR A 16 -9.11 1.64 14.79
CA THR A 16 -8.11 0.59 14.60
C THR A 16 -6.90 1.16 13.87
N TYR A 17 -5.73 0.97 14.41
CA TYR A 17 -4.46 1.21 13.73
C TYR A 17 -3.98 -0.06 13.07
N ARG A 18 -3.54 0.05 11.81
CA ARG A 18 -2.96 -1.05 11.04
C ARG A 18 -1.58 -0.67 10.56
N LEU A 19 -0.62 -1.52 10.83
CA LEU A 19 0.74 -1.40 10.34
C LEU A 19 0.99 -2.50 9.31
N ARG A 20 1.58 -2.14 8.19
CA ARG A 20 2.08 -3.10 7.22
C ARG A 20 3.52 -2.73 6.87
N THR A 21 4.41 -3.70 6.95
CA THR A 21 5.78 -3.58 6.47
C THR A 21 6.02 -4.66 5.44
N PHE A 22 6.41 -4.28 4.25
CA PHE A 22 6.78 -5.20 3.19
C PHE A 22 8.25 -5.02 2.83
N TYR A 23 8.95 -6.12 2.73
CA TYR A 23 10.34 -6.19 2.36
C TYR A 23 10.57 -7.27 1.32
N GLY A 24 11.17 -6.91 0.19
CA GLY A 24 11.51 -7.81 -0.89
C GLY A 24 12.94 -7.63 -1.35
N ILE A 25 13.71 -8.72 -1.42
CA ILE A 25 15.10 -8.71 -1.89
C ILE A 25 15.29 -9.74 -2.98
N SER A 26 15.98 -9.33 -4.04
CA SER A 26 16.58 -10.17 -5.07
C SER A 26 18.10 -10.08 -4.97
N PHE A 27 18.80 -11.20 -4.90
CA PHE A 27 20.25 -11.22 -4.74
C PHE A 27 21.02 -10.99 -6.05
N ASN A 28 20.34 -11.17 -7.17
CA ASN A 28 20.88 -10.93 -8.51
C ASN A 28 19.98 -9.95 -9.24
N ALA A 29 20.53 -9.26 -10.25
CA ALA A 29 19.71 -8.53 -11.19
C ALA A 29 18.69 -9.49 -11.82
N VAL A 30 17.42 -9.11 -11.80
CA VAL A 30 16.33 -9.90 -12.37
C VAL A 30 15.74 -9.15 -13.57
N ASP A 31 15.21 -9.91 -14.51
CA ASP A 31 14.48 -9.34 -15.64
C ASP A 31 13.31 -8.49 -15.13
N ASP A 32 12.92 -7.46 -15.86
CA ASP A 32 11.87 -6.51 -15.49
C ASP A 32 10.58 -7.19 -15.04
N PHE A 33 10.23 -8.32 -15.62
CA PHE A 33 9.05 -9.10 -15.26
C PHE A 33 9.09 -9.65 -13.82
N TYR A 34 10.27 -9.91 -13.27
CA TYR A 34 10.46 -10.45 -11.91
C TYR A 34 10.79 -9.37 -10.87
N GLN A 35 10.92 -8.13 -11.30
CA GLN A 35 11.14 -7.01 -10.38
C GLN A 35 9.93 -6.80 -9.48
N TYR A 36 10.15 -6.13 -8.35
CA TYR A 36 9.06 -5.65 -7.50
C TYR A 36 8.45 -4.41 -8.11
N HIS A 37 7.13 -4.43 -8.29
CA HIS A 37 6.35 -3.32 -8.81
C HIS A 37 5.59 -2.64 -7.68
N LEU A 38 5.79 -1.35 -7.53
CA LEU A 38 5.16 -0.53 -6.49
C LEU A 38 4.04 0.30 -7.11
N GLY A 39 2.91 0.36 -6.43
CA GLY A 39 1.77 1.19 -6.81
C GLY A 39 0.44 0.44 -6.77
N GLY A 40 -0.62 1.21 -6.96
CA GLY A 40 -2.00 0.73 -6.89
C GLY A 40 -2.56 0.74 -5.47
N ILE A 41 -3.89 0.84 -5.41
CA ILE A 41 -4.65 0.91 -4.15
C ILE A 41 -5.14 -0.44 -3.67
N PHE A 42 -5.04 -1.48 -4.51
CA PHE A 42 -5.53 -2.82 -4.24
C PHE A 42 -4.42 -3.74 -3.75
N GLU A 43 -4.77 -4.64 -2.85
CA GLU A 43 -3.94 -5.81 -2.60
C GLU A 43 -4.15 -6.76 -3.78
N GLN A 44 -3.11 -6.96 -4.57
CA GLN A 44 -3.15 -7.94 -5.65
C GLN A 44 -2.45 -9.22 -5.19
N ASN A 45 -3.02 -10.35 -5.58
CA ASN A 45 -2.39 -11.66 -5.37
C ASN A 45 -1.19 -11.89 -6.32
N LEU A 46 -0.77 -10.86 -7.03
CA LEU A 46 0.42 -10.92 -7.87
C LEU A 46 1.68 -10.86 -7.00
N VAL A 47 2.54 -11.83 -7.24
CA VAL A 47 3.67 -12.16 -6.35
C VAL A 47 4.65 -11.01 -6.12
N ASN A 48 4.82 -10.13 -7.11
CA ASN A 48 5.83 -9.06 -7.09
C ASN A 48 5.21 -7.65 -7.02
N PHE A 49 3.90 -7.54 -6.85
CA PHE A 49 3.23 -6.25 -6.75
C PHE A 49 3.03 -5.84 -5.30
N VAL A 50 3.44 -4.63 -4.97
CA VAL A 50 3.37 -4.06 -3.64
C VAL A 50 2.40 -2.89 -3.66
N LYS A 51 1.28 -3.03 -2.95
CA LYS A 51 0.30 -1.96 -2.80
C LYS A 51 0.95 -0.70 -2.23
N PHE A 52 0.76 0.42 -2.93
CA PHE A 52 1.25 1.71 -2.50
C PHE A 52 0.33 2.81 -3.02
N ASN A 53 -0.40 3.46 -2.12
CA ASN A 53 -1.37 4.50 -2.46
C ASN A 53 -0.69 5.69 -3.14
N GLY A 54 -1.43 6.43 -3.99
CA GLY A 54 -0.92 7.65 -4.63
C GLY A 54 -0.02 7.42 -5.83
N TYR A 55 0.20 6.16 -6.22
CA TYR A 55 0.92 5.75 -7.41
C TYR A 55 0.04 4.85 -8.26
N GLU A 56 0.15 4.94 -9.59
CA GLU A 56 -0.55 4.05 -10.50
C GLU A 56 -0.08 2.60 -10.32
N PHE A 57 -0.86 1.66 -10.80
CA PHE A 57 -0.53 0.25 -10.69
C PHE A 57 0.79 -0.07 -11.39
N GLY A 58 1.79 -0.56 -10.62
CA GLY A 58 3.10 -0.91 -11.16
C GLY A 58 3.93 0.27 -11.67
N GLU A 59 3.62 1.50 -11.26
CA GLU A 59 4.25 2.72 -11.76
C GLU A 59 5.77 2.76 -11.57
N ALA A 60 6.26 2.17 -10.50
CA ALA A 60 7.68 2.09 -10.21
C ALA A 60 8.10 0.64 -9.99
N SER A 61 9.25 0.26 -10.52
CA SER A 61 9.79 -1.09 -10.35
C SER A 61 11.28 -1.06 -10.04
N ASN A 62 11.74 -2.08 -9.32
CA ASN A 62 13.16 -2.32 -9.09
C ASN A 62 13.40 -3.73 -8.53
N ASN A 63 14.66 -4.14 -8.44
CA ASN A 63 15.08 -5.45 -7.92
C ASN A 63 14.70 -5.64 -6.45
N ASN A 64 14.71 -4.59 -5.66
CA ASN A 64 14.45 -4.65 -4.23
C ASN A 64 13.45 -3.57 -3.81
N VAL A 65 12.68 -3.87 -2.77
CA VAL A 65 11.64 -2.98 -2.25
C VAL A 65 11.57 -3.03 -0.73
N PHE A 66 11.36 -1.87 -0.15
CA PHE A 66 10.98 -1.73 1.26
C PHE A 66 9.84 -0.72 1.37
N THR A 67 8.75 -1.09 2.05
CA THR A 67 7.62 -0.18 2.29
C THR A 67 7.09 -0.32 3.70
N VAL A 68 6.63 0.79 4.24
CA VAL A 68 5.88 0.86 5.51
C VAL A 68 4.58 1.61 5.24
N GLY A 69 3.46 0.98 5.52
CA GLY A 69 2.13 1.57 5.46
C GLY A 69 1.51 1.67 6.85
N ASN A 70 0.90 2.81 7.13
CA ASN A 70 0.20 3.10 8.37
C ASN A 70 -1.23 3.50 8.02
N ASP A 71 -2.20 2.74 8.50
CA ASP A 71 -3.62 3.00 8.28
C ASP A 71 -4.33 3.24 9.62
N PHE A 72 -5.09 4.31 9.69
CA PHE A 72 -5.99 4.63 10.80
C PHE A 72 -7.42 4.48 10.31
N GLN A 73 -8.08 3.39 10.71
CA GLN A 73 -9.46 3.12 10.34
C GLN A 73 -10.41 3.53 11.47
N PHE A 74 -11.34 4.41 11.15
CA PHE A 74 -12.41 4.84 12.02
C PHE A 74 -13.74 4.25 11.55
N ASN A 75 -14.38 3.43 12.40
CA ASN A 75 -15.68 2.82 12.18
C ASN A 75 -16.72 3.66 12.93
N PHE A 76 -17.53 4.44 12.22
CA PHE A 76 -18.51 5.33 12.82
C PHE A 76 -19.93 4.73 12.88
N MET A 77 -20.19 3.70 12.06
CA MET A 77 -21.42 2.88 12.08
C MET A 77 -21.06 1.42 11.80
N LYS A 78 -21.98 0.51 12.06
CA LYS A 78 -21.75 -0.95 11.95
C LYS A 78 -21.06 -1.39 10.65
N ASN A 79 -21.39 -0.74 9.51
CA ASN A 79 -20.90 -1.14 8.20
C ASN A 79 -20.15 0.00 7.48
N TYR A 80 -19.97 1.17 8.10
CA TYR A 80 -19.32 2.32 7.47
C TYR A 80 -18.03 2.66 8.19
N TYR A 81 -16.99 2.91 7.40
CA TYR A 81 -15.69 3.30 7.92
C TYR A 81 -14.99 4.31 7.03
N VAL A 82 -14.08 5.04 7.61
CA VAL A 82 -13.11 5.90 6.92
C VAL A 82 -11.71 5.46 7.34
N THR A 83 -10.82 5.35 6.39
CA THR A 83 -9.41 5.01 6.63
C THR A 83 -8.52 6.14 6.13
N ALA A 84 -7.68 6.68 6.97
CA ALA A 84 -6.57 7.53 6.59
C ALA A 84 -5.30 6.69 6.50
N SER A 85 -4.60 6.78 5.37
CA SER A 85 -3.41 5.97 5.07
C SER A 85 -2.21 6.86 4.83
N LEU A 86 -1.07 6.49 5.39
CA LEU A 86 0.23 7.08 5.13
C LEU A 86 1.21 5.97 4.76
N SER A 87 1.87 6.10 3.62
CA SER A 87 2.82 5.10 3.15
C SER A 87 4.15 5.75 2.80
N VAL A 88 5.22 5.09 3.18
CA VAL A 88 6.60 5.44 2.81
C VAL A 88 7.32 4.22 2.31
N GLY A 89 8.27 4.41 1.40
CA GLY A 89 9.00 3.29 0.83
C GLY A 89 10.23 3.69 0.03
N ASN A 90 10.97 2.68 -0.34
CA ASN A 90 12.13 2.78 -1.20
C ASN A 90 12.20 1.60 -2.17
N LEU A 91 12.70 1.88 -3.37
CA LEU A 91 13.08 0.89 -4.38
C LEU A 91 14.57 1.07 -4.65
N PHE A 92 15.33 -0.02 -4.73
CA PHE A 92 16.78 0.02 -4.91
C PHE A 92 17.30 -1.19 -5.69
N ASP A 93 18.37 -1.00 -6.45
CA ASP A 93 18.95 -2.05 -7.30
C ASP A 93 19.81 -3.02 -6.52
N ASN A 94 20.75 -2.50 -5.73
CA ASN A 94 21.75 -3.30 -5.03
C ASN A 94 21.63 -3.14 -3.52
N PHE A 95 21.89 -4.22 -2.82
CA PHE A 95 21.87 -4.23 -1.36
C PHE A 95 22.87 -3.28 -0.73
N ASN A 96 24.02 -3.08 -1.39
CA ASN A 96 25.05 -2.14 -0.95
C ASN A 96 24.64 -0.66 -1.08
N ASP A 97 23.70 -0.37 -2.00
CA ASP A 97 23.11 0.95 -2.17
C ASP A 97 21.89 1.17 -1.27
N ALA A 98 21.57 0.17 -0.45
CA ALA A 98 20.45 0.20 0.48
C ALA A 98 20.67 1.20 1.61
N ASN A 99 20.61 2.47 1.27
CA ASN A 99 20.27 3.51 2.24
C ASN A 99 18.83 3.26 2.69
N PHE A 100 18.64 2.29 3.61
CA PHE A 100 17.33 1.94 4.18
C PHE A 100 16.59 3.16 4.76
N ILE A 101 17.30 4.24 5.03
CA ILE A 101 16.79 5.50 5.58
C ILE A 101 16.31 6.44 4.47
N LYS A 102 16.69 6.20 3.20
CA LYS A 102 16.29 7.07 2.11
C LYS A 102 14.87 6.75 1.67
N ILE A 103 13.94 7.60 2.04
CA ILE A 103 12.55 7.52 1.59
C ILE A 103 12.46 8.21 0.23
N ASN A 104 12.29 7.42 -0.84
CA ASN A 104 12.12 7.93 -2.21
C ASN A 104 10.65 8.02 -2.61
N TYR A 105 9.79 7.24 -1.96
CA TYR A 105 8.35 7.16 -2.23
C TYR A 105 7.59 7.45 -0.96
N SER A 106 6.65 8.35 -1.05
CA SER A 106 5.76 8.70 0.07
C SER A 106 4.41 9.14 -0.44
N SER A 107 3.36 8.79 0.28
CA SER A 107 1.99 9.07 -0.13
C SER A 107 1.03 9.10 1.04
N PHE A 108 -0.11 9.74 0.81
CA PHE A 108 -1.26 9.66 1.69
C PHE A 108 -2.50 9.21 0.92
N GLY A 109 -3.47 8.70 1.63
CA GLY A 109 -4.76 8.31 1.07
C GLY A 109 -5.88 8.42 2.09
N ILE A 110 -7.08 8.64 1.59
CA ILE A 110 -8.32 8.59 2.38
C ILE A 110 -9.28 7.65 1.66
N THR A 111 -9.79 6.67 2.38
CA THR A 111 -10.75 5.69 1.87
C THR A 111 -12.03 5.78 2.67
N ALA A 112 -13.16 6.00 2.01
CA ALA A 112 -14.48 5.77 2.59
C ALA A 112 -14.97 4.39 2.15
N GLY A 113 -15.45 3.59 3.08
CA GLY A 113 -15.88 2.23 2.82
C GLY A 113 -17.22 1.90 3.43
N TYR A 114 -17.96 1.04 2.73
CA TYR A 114 -19.21 0.44 3.18
C TYR A 114 -19.19 -1.07 2.97
N ASP A 115 -19.37 -1.83 4.03
CA ASP A 115 -19.47 -3.29 4.00
C ASP A 115 -20.91 -3.71 3.73
N SER A 116 -21.24 -3.96 2.45
CA SER A 116 -22.55 -4.44 2.04
C SER A 116 -22.65 -5.98 2.11
N PRO A 117 -23.85 -6.56 2.14
CA PRO A 117 -24.03 -8.01 2.03
C PRO A 117 -23.47 -8.62 0.72
N PHE A 118 -23.34 -7.80 -0.31
CA PHE A 118 -22.84 -8.22 -1.64
C PHE A 118 -21.34 -7.92 -1.84
N GLY A 119 -20.66 -7.42 -0.81
CA GLY A 119 -19.24 -7.07 -0.85
C GLY A 119 -18.97 -5.63 -0.44
N GLN A 120 -17.69 -5.32 -0.37
CA GLN A 120 -17.24 -3.98 0.02
C GLN A 120 -17.38 -2.98 -1.11
N ILE A 121 -17.87 -1.80 -0.78
CA ILE A 121 -17.87 -0.63 -1.67
C ILE A 121 -16.87 0.36 -1.07
N LYS A 122 -15.84 0.74 -1.82
CA LYS A 122 -14.82 1.68 -1.36
C LYS A 122 -14.60 2.78 -2.37
N ILE A 123 -14.46 4.00 -1.89
CA ILE A 123 -13.98 5.13 -2.66
C ILE A 123 -12.67 5.58 -2.00
N ASN A 124 -11.62 5.62 -2.77
CA ASN A 124 -10.30 6.04 -2.32
C ASN A 124 -9.88 7.30 -3.08
N TYR A 125 -9.36 8.27 -2.35
CA TYR A 125 -8.55 9.34 -2.89
C TYR A 125 -7.15 9.21 -2.32
N SER A 126 -6.13 9.23 -3.18
CA SER A 126 -4.74 9.16 -2.74
C SER A 126 -3.83 10.01 -3.60
N ASN A 127 -2.75 10.48 -3.00
CA ASN A 127 -1.76 11.30 -3.67
C ASN A 127 -0.36 10.97 -3.18
N ALA A 128 0.63 11.03 -4.08
CA ALA A 128 2.04 11.04 -3.74
C ALA A 128 2.43 12.43 -3.22
N PHE A 129 3.38 12.49 -2.26
CA PHE A 129 3.96 13.78 -1.83
C PHE A 129 4.95 14.34 -2.85
N LYS A 130 4.72 14.11 -4.12
CA LYS A 130 5.41 14.68 -5.28
C LYS A 130 4.40 15.45 -6.10
N ASP A 131 4.86 16.29 -7.02
CA ASP A 131 4.02 17.10 -7.92
C ASP A 131 3.29 16.21 -8.96
N LYS A 132 2.34 15.41 -8.47
CA LYS A 132 1.51 14.51 -9.26
C LYS A 132 0.03 14.75 -8.95
N PRO A 133 -0.85 14.56 -9.93
CA PRO A 133 -2.29 14.60 -9.67
C PRO A 133 -2.70 13.47 -8.72
N GLY A 134 -3.68 13.75 -7.85
CA GLY A 134 -4.28 12.74 -6.99
C GLY A 134 -5.05 11.69 -7.80
N ILE A 135 -5.07 10.47 -7.29
CA ILE A 135 -5.77 9.33 -7.90
C ILE A 135 -7.06 9.09 -7.13
N ILE A 136 -8.19 9.06 -7.87
CA ILE A 136 -9.48 8.62 -7.34
C ILE A 136 -9.77 7.23 -7.88
N ALA A 137 -10.17 6.32 -7.00
CA ALA A 137 -10.54 4.98 -7.40
C ALA A 137 -11.77 4.48 -6.64
N VAL A 138 -12.59 3.69 -7.33
CA VAL A 138 -13.77 3.05 -6.79
C VAL A 138 -13.60 1.54 -6.86
N VAL A 139 -13.90 0.88 -5.75
CA VAL A 139 -13.82 -0.59 -5.62
C VAL A 139 -15.20 -1.11 -5.32
N LEU A 140 -15.64 -2.09 -6.08
CA LEU A 140 -16.91 -2.78 -5.89
C LEU A 140 -16.67 -4.29 -5.74
N GLY A 141 -17.18 -4.88 -4.67
CA GLY A 141 -17.16 -6.32 -4.45
C GLY A 141 -16.01 -6.84 -3.59
N HIS A 142 -15.94 -8.16 -3.47
CA HIS A 142 -14.84 -8.87 -2.84
C HIS A 142 -13.77 -9.20 -3.87
N TRP A 143 -12.52 -8.90 -3.54
CA TRP A 143 -11.37 -9.43 -4.27
C TRP A 143 -10.95 -10.73 -3.59
N PHE A 144 -11.06 -11.79 -4.32
CA PHE A 144 -10.62 -13.12 -3.90
C PHE A 144 -9.17 -13.35 -4.28
#